data_8379456c64bcc1e200304b1c63c70d3e
#
_entry.id   8379456c64bcc1e200304b1c63c70d3e
#
_cell.length_a   1.000
_cell.length_b   1.000
_cell.length_c   1.000
_cell.angle_alpha   90.00
_cell.angle_beta   90.00
_cell.angle_gamma   90.00
#
_symmetry.space_group_name_H-M   'P 1'
#
loop_
_entity.id
_entity.type
_entity.pdbx_description
1 polymer ?
#
loop_
_entity_poly.entity_id
_entity_poly.type
_entity_poly.pdbx_seq_one_letter_code
_entity_poly.pdbx_strand_id
1 'polypeptide(L)'
;EALRRAGADVIVINASPDGYNINKNAGSTHPEQLQAMVKATDAVMGVAFDGDADRCLAVDEDGNMINGDQIMGILARAKQREGKLNHDTLVVTVMSNLGLKLALKDMGIKTVETAVGDRYVLEEMLKGDYSLGGEQSGHVINREFATTGDGTLTALTLCNEVVKSGKSLKELAADFPQ
;
A
#
# COMPACT_ATOMS: atom_id res chain seq x y z
N GLU A 1 -17.19 -1.25 -3.48
CA GLU A 1 -18.20 -1.26 -2.40
C GLU A 1 -17.59 -0.81 -1.07
N ALA A 2 -16.47 -1.43 -0.59
CA ALA A 2 -15.85 -1.10 0.70
C ALA A 2 -15.49 0.39 0.83
N LEU A 3 -14.82 0.96 -0.17
CA LEU A 3 -14.47 2.39 -0.19
C LEU A 3 -15.72 3.29 -0.16
N ARG A 4 -16.78 2.94 -0.89
CA ARG A 4 -18.05 3.70 -0.84
C ARG A 4 -18.71 3.64 0.53
N ARG A 5 -18.70 2.47 1.18
CA ARG A 5 -19.19 2.34 2.57
C ARG A 5 -18.38 3.15 3.56
N ALA A 6 -17.09 3.33 3.29
CA ALA A 6 -16.22 4.21 4.07
C ALA A 6 -16.43 5.71 3.77
N GLY A 7 -17.32 6.07 2.83
CA GLY A 7 -17.67 7.45 2.51
C GLY A 7 -16.94 8.06 1.33
N ALA A 8 -16.15 7.29 0.58
CA ALA A 8 -15.47 7.78 -0.60
C ALA A 8 -16.41 7.88 -1.80
N ASP A 9 -16.26 8.95 -2.57
CA ASP A 9 -16.80 9.01 -3.93
C ASP A 9 -15.87 8.23 -4.87
N VAL A 10 -16.39 7.19 -5.54
CA VAL A 10 -15.56 6.20 -6.23
C VAL A 10 -15.91 6.10 -7.69
N ILE A 11 -14.96 6.46 -8.54
CA ILE A 11 -14.96 6.15 -9.97
C ILE A 11 -14.38 4.75 -10.16
N VAL A 12 -15.10 3.87 -10.82
CA VAL A 12 -14.69 2.47 -11.02
C VAL A 12 -14.38 2.22 -12.49
N ILE A 13 -13.22 1.65 -12.77
CA ILE A 13 -12.82 1.20 -14.10
C ILE A 13 -12.52 -0.30 -14.08
N ASN A 14 -12.59 -0.94 -15.25
CA ASN A 14 -12.26 -2.37 -15.43
C ASN A 14 -13.04 -3.34 -14.50
N ALA A 15 -14.32 -3.05 -14.26
CA ALA A 15 -15.18 -3.82 -13.35
C ALA A 15 -16.21 -4.70 -14.09
N SER A 16 -15.90 -5.16 -15.29
CA SER A 16 -16.78 -6.03 -16.09
C SER A 16 -16.10 -7.37 -16.35
N PRO A 17 -15.99 -8.25 -15.34
CA PRO A 17 -15.36 -9.54 -15.49
C PRO A 17 -16.20 -10.46 -16.40
N ASP A 18 -15.52 -11.20 -17.28
CA ASP A 18 -16.13 -12.18 -18.19
C ASP A 18 -15.65 -13.63 -17.92
N GLY A 19 -14.82 -13.83 -16.89
CA GLY A 19 -14.21 -15.10 -16.51
C GLY A 19 -12.88 -15.39 -17.21
N TYR A 20 -12.46 -14.58 -18.18
CA TYR A 20 -11.23 -14.76 -18.97
C TYR A 20 -10.35 -13.52 -19.04
N ASN A 21 -10.86 -12.36 -18.63
CA ASN A 21 -10.19 -11.06 -18.75
C ASN A 21 -9.43 -10.59 -17.50
N ILE A 22 -9.15 -11.49 -16.56
CA ILE A 22 -8.36 -11.17 -15.36
C ILE A 22 -7.00 -10.55 -15.77
N ASN A 23 -6.65 -9.41 -15.16
CA ASN A 23 -5.42 -8.64 -15.43
C ASN A 23 -5.23 -8.18 -16.91
N LYS A 24 -6.25 -8.29 -17.75
CA LYS A 24 -6.15 -7.88 -19.15
C LYS A 24 -6.11 -6.37 -19.28
N ASN A 25 -4.90 -5.81 -19.46
CA ASN A 25 -4.64 -4.37 -19.52
C ASN A 25 -5.24 -3.61 -18.34
N ALA A 26 -5.22 -4.21 -17.14
CA ALA A 26 -5.87 -3.69 -15.95
C ALA A 26 -5.17 -4.17 -14.67
N GLY A 27 -5.53 -3.55 -13.56
CA GLY A 27 -5.02 -3.90 -12.24
C GLY A 27 -3.62 -3.36 -11.94
N SER A 28 -3.00 -3.87 -10.88
CA SER A 28 -1.71 -3.38 -10.39
C SER A 28 -0.54 -3.63 -11.35
N THR A 29 -0.66 -4.60 -12.26
CA THR A 29 0.35 -4.90 -13.27
C THR A 29 0.22 -4.07 -14.55
N HIS A 30 -0.90 -3.38 -14.74
CA HIS A 30 -1.19 -2.51 -15.88
C HIS A 30 -1.90 -1.24 -15.43
N PRO A 31 -1.16 -0.31 -14.78
CA PRO A 31 -1.73 0.87 -14.13
C PRO A 31 -2.08 2.02 -15.09
N GLU A 32 -1.72 1.92 -16.37
CA GLU A 32 -1.76 3.04 -17.33
C GLU A 32 -3.15 3.65 -17.45
N GLN A 33 -4.21 2.82 -17.44
CA GLN A 33 -5.58 3.31 -17.49
C GLN A 33 -5.98 4.04 -16.21
N LEU A 34 -5.53 3.54 -15.04
CA LEU A 34 -5.77 4.20 -13.77
C LEU A 34 -5.06 5.55 -13.70
N GLN A 35 -3.80 5.63 -14.13
CA GLN A 35 -3.03 6.86 -14.20
C GLN A 35 -3.70 7.90 -15.10
N ALA A 36 -4.17 7.46 -16.28
CA ALA A 36 -4.90 8.32 -17.21
C ALA A 36 -6.23 8.81 -16.62
N MET A 37 -6.97 7.95 -15.92
CA MET A 37 -8.25 8.30 -15.29
C MET A 37 -8.06 9.31 -14.16
N VAL A 38 -7.06 9.12 -13.29
CA VAL A 38 -6.75 10.08 -12.22
C VAL A 38 -6.42 11.45 -12.82
N LYS A 39 -5.59 11.51 -13.86
CA LYS A 39 -5.25 12.77 -14.54
C LYS A 39 -6.43 13.44 -15.25
N ALA A 40 -7.40 12.66 -15.70
CA ALA A 40 -8.57 13.16 -16.44
C ALA A 40 -9.73 13.57 -15.54
N THR A 41 -9.62 13.34 -14.24
CA THR A 41 -10.67 13.62 -13.24
C THR A 41 -10.10 14.39 -12.07
N ASP A 42 -10.99 14.87 -11.17
CA ASP A 42 -10.57 15.50 -9.91
C ASP A 42 -10.32 14.47 -8.79
N ALA A 43 -9.99 13.21 -9.15
CA ALA A 43 -9.71 12.18 -8.18
C ALA A 43 -8.45 12.50 -7.38
N VAL A 44 -8.55 12.46 -6.06
CA VAL A 44 -7.42 12.75 -5.15
C VAL A 44 -6.37 11.64 -5.13
N MET A 45 -6.74 10.45 -5.57
CA MET A 45 -5.85 9.29 -5.72
C MET A 45 -6.54 8.17 -6.49
N GLY A 46 -5.77 7.23 -6.99
CA GLY A 46 -6.25 5.98 -7.56
C GLY A 46 -5.69 4.77 -6.82
N VAL A 47 -6.41 3.66 -6.85
CA VAL A 47 -5.94 2.36 -6.32
C VAL A 47 -6.16 1.26 -7.35
N ALA A 48 -5.19 0.36 -7.48
CA ALA A 48 -5.24 -0.79 -8.36
C ALA A 48 -4.96 -2.07 -7.57
N PHE A 49 -5.73 -3.10 -7.87
CA PHE A 49 -5.59 -4.43 -7.27
C PHE A 49 -5.09 -5.41 -8.33
N ASP A 50 -4.51 -6.51 -7.92
CA ASP A 50 -4.23 -7.65 -8.80
C ASP A 50 -5.41 -8.63 -8.86
N GLY A 51 -5.20 -9.80 -9.46
CA GLY A 51 -6.30 -10.70 -9.81
C GLY A 51 -7.06 -11.30 -8.64
N ASP A 52 -6.41 -11.54 -7.51
CA ASP A 52 -7.00 -12.05 -6.26
C ASP A 52 -7.10 -10.99 -5.15
N ALA A 53 -6.73 -9.75 -5.50
CA ALA A 53 -6.85 -8.56 -4.66
C ALA A 53 -6.10 -8.62 -3.32
N ASP A 54 -5.05 -9.44 -3.24
CA ASP A 54 -4.15 -9.50 -2.10
C ASP A 54 -3.10 -8.38 -2.10
N ARG A 55 -2.94 -7.69 -3.25
CA ARG A 55 -2.04 -6.55 -3.48
C ARG A 55 -2.80 -5.28 -3.79
N CYS A 56 -2.23 -4.17 -3.37
CA CYS A 56 -2.69 -2.83 -3.71
C CYS A 56 -1.50 -1.95 -4.11
N LEU A 57 -1.58 -1.35 -5.28
CA LEU A 57 -0.74 -0.22 -5.67
C LEU A 57 -1.61 1.03 -5.79
N ALA A 58 -1.01 2.20 -5.68
CA ALA A 58 -1.74 3.44 -5.74
C ALA A 58 -1.18 4.38 -6.82
N VAL A 59 -1.97 5.40 -7.14
CA VAL A 59 -1.59 6.49 -8.05
C VAL A 59 -1.93 7.79 -7.33
N ASP A 60 -0.98 8.73 -7.30
CA ASP A 60 -1.19 10.03 -6.71
C ASP A 60 -2.04 10.94 -7.63
N GLU A 61 -2.39 12.12 -7.15
CA GLU A 61 -3.20 13.11 -7.87
C GLU A 61 -2.58 13.59 -9.19
N ASP A 62 -1.27 13.48 -9.36
CA ASP A 62 -0.57 13.81 -10.61
C ASP A 62 -0.44 12.60 -11.56
N GLY A 63 -0.95 11.44 -11.18
CA GLY A 63 -0.88 10.21 -11.96
C GLY A 63 0.44 9.45 -11.82
N ASN A 64 1.25 9.72 -10.81
CA ASN A 64 2.47 8.96 -10.55
C ASN A 64 2.16 7.70 -9.74
N MET A 65 2.88 6.63 -10.05
CA MET A 65 2.74 5.37 -9.30
C MET A 65 3.31 5.50 -7.89
N ILE A 66 2.55 4.99 -6.93
CA ILE A 66 2.95 4.78 -5.54
C ILE A 66 3.00 3.27 -5.32
N ASN A 67 4.20 2.74 -5.15
CA ASN A 67 4.43 1.31 -5.01
C ASN A 67 4.27 0.82 -3.56
N GLY A 68 4.40 -0.50 -3.35
CA GLY A 68 4.23 -1.11 -2.03
C GLY A 68 5.21 -0.59 -0.98
N ASP A 69 6.42 -0.25 -1.35
CA ASP A 69 7.41 0.32 -0.42
C ASP A 69 6.96 1.69 0.11
N GLN A 70 6.48 2.57 -0.77
CA GLN A 70 5.95 3.88 -0.38
C GLN A 70 4.69 3.73 0.47
N ILE A 71 3.78 2.83 0.09
CA ILE A 71 2.56 2.52 0.86
C ILE A 71 2.95 2.03 2.27
N MET A 72 3.86 1.06 2.38
CA MET A 72 4.33 0.56 3.67
C MET A 72 4.99 1.66 4.51
N GLY A 73 5.79 2.53 3.91
CA GLY A 73 6.40 3.67 4.59
C GLY A 73 5.36 4.62 5.18
N ILE A 74 4.34 4.99 4.39
CA ILE A 74 3.23 5.85 4.83
C ILE A 74 2.49 5.20 6.00
N LEU A 75 2.13 3.91 5.88
CA LEU A 75 1.37 3.19 6.90
C LEU A 75 2.21 2.94 8.16
N ALA A 76 3.50 2.64 8.04
CA ALA A 76 4.40 2.47 9.19
C ALA A 76 4.52 3.77 10.01
N ARG A 77 4.72 4.91 9.33
CA ARG A 77 4.74 6.23 9.98
C ARG A 77 3.40 6.55 10.66
N ALA A 78 2.29 6.27 10.01
CA ALA A 78 0.96 6.49 10.58
C ALA A 78 0.75 5.64 11.84
N LYS A 79 1.07 4.34 11.77
CA LYS A 79 0.98 3.43 12.93
C LYS A 79 1.93 3.82 14.07
N GLN A 80 3.13 4.26 13.78
CA GLN A 80 4.07 4.74 14.80
C GLN A 80 3.50 5.95 15.54
N ARG A 81 2.98 6.92 14.81
CA ARG A 81 2.34 8.11 15.39
C ARG A 81 1.14 7.75 16.29
N GLU A 82 0.42 6.68 15.96
CA GLU A 82 -0.71 6.18 16.75
C GLU A 82 -0.28 5.23 17.88
N GLY A 83 1.00 4.91 18.03
CA GLY A 83 1.51 3.94 19.01
C GLY A 83 1.11 2.49 18.71
N LYS A 84 0.83 2.19 17.42
CA LYS A 84 0.35 0.89 16.94
C LYS A 84 1.38 0.12 16.10
N LEU A 85 2.58 0.67 15.92
CA LEU A 85 3.68 -0.02 15.25
C LEU A 85 4.50 -0.78 16.30
N ASN A 86 4.23 -2.07 16.47
CA ASN A 86 4.90 -2.87 17.49
C ASN A 86 6.41 -2.81 17.30
N HIS A 87 7.13 -2.52 18.40
CA HIS A 87 8.60 -2.40 18.45
C HIS A 87 9.19 -1.33 17.52
N ASP A 88 8.35 -0.39 17.02
CA ASP A 88 8.73 0.57 15.97
C ASP A 88 9.41 -0.12 14.78
N THR A 89 8.83 -1.22 14.31
CA THR A 89 9.47 -2.08 13.32
C THR A 89 8.52 -2.41 12.15
N LEU A 90 9.04 -2.27 10.92
CA LEU A 90 8.43 -2.71 9.68
C LEU A 90 9.19 -3.94 9.14
N VAL A 91 8.48 -5.02 8.80
CA VAL A 91 9.05 -6.17 8.12
C VAL A 91 8.96 -5.96 6.61
N VAL A 92 10.11 -6.07 5.93
CA VAL A 92 10.25 -5.87 4.48
C VAL A 92 10.99 -7.06 3.86
N THR A 93 11.05 -7.12 2.54
CA THR A 93 11.91 -8.10 1.86
C THR A 93 13.24 -7.49 1.45
N VAL A 94 14.20 -8.34 1.08
CA VAL A 94 15.49 -7.91 0.53
C VAL A 94 15.36 -7.07 -0.75
N MET A 95 14.20 -7.12 -1.42
CA MET A 95 13.89 -6.35 -2.63
C MET A 95 13.40 -4.93 -2.33
N SER A 96 13.08 -4.61 -1.08
CA SER A 96 12.63 -3.27 -0.71
C SER A 96 13.71 -2.23 -0.94
N ASN A 97 13.29 -1.07 -1.43
CA ASN A 97 14.16 0.03 -1.83
C ASN A 97 15.00 0.55 -0.65
N LEU A 98 16.25 0.86 -0.92
CA LEU A 98 17.15 1.45 0.08
C LEU A 98 16.62 2.80 0.60
N GLY A 99 15.97 3.59 -0.27
CA GLY A 99 15.38 4.87 0.11
C GLY A 99 14.31 4.73 1.19
N LEU A 100 13.45 3.71 1.10
CA LEU A 100 12.50 3.38 2.16
C LEU A 100 13.22 3.11 3.49
N LYS A 101 14.24 2.24 3.48
CA LYS A 101 14.96 1.83 4.71
C LYS A 101 15.66 3.02 5.37
N LEU A 102 16.26 3.90 4.58
CA LEU A 102 16.93 5.10 5.09
C LEU A 102 15.92 6.08 5.68
N ALA A 103 14.83 6.36 4.98
CA ALA A 103 13.77 7.25 5.45
C ALA A 103 13.15 6.75 6.76
N LEU A 104 12.85 5.46 6.85
CA LEU A 104 12.31 4.85 8.08
C LEU A 104 13.30 4.96 9.25
N LYS A 105 14.59 4.72 8.99
CA LYS A 105 15.64 4.86 10.00
C LYS A 105 15.71 6.28 10.56
N ASP A 106 15.62 7.28 9.70
CA ASP A 106 15.62 8.71 10.11
C ASP A 106 14.40 9.06 10.96
N MET A 107 13.28 8.34 10.77
CA MET A 107 12.05 8.45 11.57
C MET A 107 12.08 7.59 12.86
N GLY A 108 13.17 6.87 13.13
CA GLY A 108 13.28 5.97 14.27
C GLY A 108 12.53 4.65 14.11
N ILE A 109 12.12 4.30 12.88
CA ILE A 109 11.48 3.03 12.55
C ILE A 109 12.55 2.04 12.07
N LYS A 110 12.59 0.87 12.69
CA LYS A 110 13.49 -0.22 12.32
C LYS A 110 12.92 -1.00 11.15
N THR A 111 13.80 -1.61 10.36
CA THR A 111 13.41 -2.59 9.34
C THR A 111 13.99 -3.96 9.66
N VAL A 112 13.20 -5.01 9.49
CA VAL A 112 13.64 -6.40 9.51
C VAL A 112 13.44 -6.97 8.12
N GLU A 113 14.53 -7.52 7.55
CA GLU A 113 14.54 -8.00 6.16
C GLU A 113 14.35 -9.51 6.12
N THR A 114 13.51 -9.96 5.20
CA THR A 114 13.28 -11.38 4.89
C THR A 114 13.65 -11.71 3.45
N ALA A 115 13.69 -12.99 3.12
CA ALA A 115 13.64 -13.41 1.72
C ALA A 115 12.32 -12.96 1.08
N VAL A 116 12.29 -12.89 -0.26
CA VAL A 116 11.10 -12.58 -1.04
C VAL A 116 10.06 -13.69 -0.85
N GLY A 117 8.83 -13.29 -0.58
CA GLY A 117 7.66 -14.16 -0.41
C GLY A 117 6.87 -13.79 0.84
N ASP A 118 5.56 -13.65 0.67
CA ASP A 118 4.58 -13.29 1.69
C ASP A 118 4.68 -14.17 2.94
N ARG A 119 4.92 -15.47 2.73
CA ARG A 119 5.12 -16.45 3.81
C ARG A 119 6.28 -16.05 4.72
N TYR A 120 7.43 -15.67 4.18
CA TYR A 120 8.59 -15.29 4.98
C TYR A 120 8.35 -14.01 5.76
N VAL A 121 7.66 -13.06 5.13
CA VAL A 121 7.24 -11.81 5.79
C VAL A 121 6.34 -12.14 6.99
N LEU A 122 5.29 -12.95 6.79
CA LEU A 122 4.37 -13.33 7.87
C LEU A 122 5.07 -14.11 8.98
N GLU A 123 5.92 -15.10 8.64
CA GLU A 123 6.67 -15.89 9.63
C GLU A 123 7.52 -14.97 10.53
N GLU A 124 8.22 -14.01 9.95
CA GLU A 124 9.03 -13.06 10.71
C GLU A 124 8.17 -12.10 11.54
N MET A 125 7.03 -11.63 10.98
CA MET A 125 6.07 -10.82 11.73
C MET A 125 5.53 -11.54 12.97
N LEU A 126 5.23 -12.83 12.86
CA LEU A 126 4.74 -13.65 13.98
C LEU A 126 5.83 -13.87 15.01
N LYS A 127 7.05 -14.17 14.57
CA LYS A 127 8.21 -14.43 15.45
C LYS A 127 8.61 -13.19 16.26
N GLY A 128 8.60 -12.02 15.65
CA GLY A 128 9.01 -10.76 16.29
C GLY A 128 7.85 -9.95 16.87
N ASP A 129 6.62 -10.46 16.80
CA ASP A 129 5.39 -9.75 17.18
C ASP A 129 5.25 -8.39 16.49
N TYR A 130 5.62 -8.31 15.20
CA TYR A 130 5.52 -7.10 14.40
C TYR A 130 4.12 -6.92 13.83
N SER A 131 3.62 -5.69 13.80
CA SER A 131 2.23 -5.38 13.40
C SER A 131 2.05 -5.07 11.92
N LEU A 132 3.14 -4.73 11.20
CA LEU A 132 3.10 -4.36 9.78
C LEU A 132 4.28 -4.96 9.03
N GLY A 133 4.02 -5.45 7.84
CA GLY A 133 5.05 -5.94 6.91
C GLY A 133 4.51 -6.12 5.51
N GLY A 134 5.38 -6.37 4.56
CA GLY A 134 4.95 -6.61 3.19
C GLY A 134 6.08 -6.51 2.17
N GLU A 135 5.68 -6.29 0.92
CA GLU A 135 6.53 -6.32 -0.25
C GLU A 135 6.32 -5.09 -1.16
N GLN A 136 7.34 -4.73 -1.93
CA GLN A 136 7.26 -3.67 -2.94
C GLN A 136 6.14 -3.90 -3.96
N SER A 137 5.77 -5.16 -4.22
CA SER A 137 4.66 -5.55 -5.10
C SER A 137 3.29 -5.05 -4.65
N GLY A 138 3.16 -4.54 -3.42
CA GLY A 138 1.90 -4.07 -2.85
C GLY A 138 1.20 -5.09 -1.96
N HIS A 139 1.81 -6.26 -1.72
CA HIS A 139 1.32 -7.23 -0.73
C HIS A 139 1.65 -6.72 0.67
N VAL A 140 0.65 -6.18 1.37
CA VAL A 140 0.82 -5.57 2.69
C VAL A 140 0.00 -6.31 3.73
N ILE A 141 0.66 -6.79 4.78
CA ILE A 141 0.06 -7.50 5.91
C ILE A 141 -0.06 -6.52 7.08
N ASN A 142 -1.28 -6.22 7.49
CA ASN A 142 -1.59 -5.45 8.69
C ASN A 142 -2.19 -6.38 9.74
N ARG A 143 -1.35 -6.90 10.65
CA ARG A 143 -1.73 -7.90 11.65
C ARG A 143 -2.77 -7.43 12.67
N GLU A 144 -3.06 -6.15 12.75
CA GLU A 144 -4.18 -5.65 13.54
C GLU A 144 -5.53 -6.22 13.03
N PHE A 145 -5.60 -6.55 11.73
CA PHE A 145 -6.85 -6.96 11.08
C PHE A 145 -6.78 -8.35 10.44
N ALA A 146 -5.64 -8.72 9.84
CA ALA A 146 -5.51 -9.99 9.11
C ALA A 146 -4.06 -10.50 9.14
N THR A 147 -3.89 -11.81 8.91
CA THR A 147 -2.59 -12.48 8.78
C THR A 147 -2.21 -12.77 7.33
N THR A 148 -2.80 -12.07 6.39
CA THR A 148 -2.53 -12.15 4.95
C THR A 148 -2.51 -10.75 4.36
N GLY A 149 -1.93 -10.59 3.18
CA GLY A 149 -2.11 -9.39 2.37
C GLY A 149 -3.59 -9.20 2.02
N ASP A 150 -4.03 -7.97 2.09
CA ASP A 150 -5.40 -7.56 1.72
C ASP A 150 -5.31 -6.19 1.05
N GLY A 151 -5.46 -6.19 -0.27
CA GLY A 151 -5.39 -4.97 -1.06
C GLY A 151 -6.51 -4.00 -0.74
N THR A 152 -7.72 -4.49 -0.45
CA THR A 152 -8.85 -3.64 -0.07
C THR A 152 -8.61 -2.95 1.28
N LEU A 153 -8.11 -3.68 2.27
CA LEU A 153 -7.72 -3.14 3.57
C LEU A 153 -6.59 -2.12 3.42
N THR A 154 -5.59 -2.44 2.60
CA THR A 154 -4.47 -1.54 2.30
C THR A 154 -4.96 -0.24 1.68
N ALA A 155 -5.86 -0.30 0.69
CA ALA A 155 -6.48 0.87 0.08
C ALA A 155 -7.26 1.72 1.09
N LEU A 156 -8.07 1.09 1.94
CA LEU A 156 -8.85 1.77 2.98
C LEU A 156 -7.95 2.48 4.00
N THR A 157 -6.90 1.81 4.45
CA THR A 157 -5.96 2.40 5.43
C THR A 157 -5.15 3.54 4.83
N LEU A 158 -4.77 3.43 3.56
CA LEU A 158 -4.08 4.49 2.83
C LEU A 158 -4.98 5.72 2.63
N CYS A 159 -6.23 5.52 2.17
CA CYS A 159 -7.23 6.59 2.04
C CYS A 159 -7.48 7.29 3.39
N ASN A 160 -7.61 6.50 4.47
CA ASN A 160 -7.79 7.04 5.81
C ASN A 160 -6.62 7.92 6.24
N GLU A 161 -5.39 7.57 5.91
CA GLU A 161 -4.21 8.39 6.22
C GLU A 161 -4.20 9.69 5.41
N VAL A 162 -4.56 9.67 4.13
CA VAL A 162 -4.72 10.89 3.32
C VAL A 162 -5.74 11.83 3.99
N VAL A 163 -6.90 11.33 4.38
CA VAL A 163 -7.94 12.13 5.04
C VAL A 163 -7.48 12.65 6.40
N LYS A 164 -6.91 11.79 7.25
CA LYS A 164 -6.50 12.16 8.62
C LYS A 164 -5.35 13.17 8.64
N SER A 165 -4.39 13.02 7.73
CA SER A 165 -3.23 13.92 7.68
C SER A 165 -3.55 15.26 7.04
N GLY A 166 -4.60 15.33 6.21
CA GLY A 166 -4.90 16.49 5.35
C GLY A 166 -3.84 16.73 4.26
N LYS A 167 -2.97 15.75 4.02
CA LYS A 167 -1.92 15.80 2.99
C LYS A 167 -2.35 14.98 1.78
N SER A 168 -1.91 15.39 0.59
CA SER A 168 -2.09 14.59 -0.60
C SER A 168 -1.24 13.30 -0.57
N LEU A 169 -1.60 12.32 -1.39
CA LEU A 169 -0.84 11.08 -1.48
C LEU A 169 0.60 11.32 -1.96
N LYS A 170 0.79 12.26 -2.89
CA LYS A 170 2.10 12.71 -3.35
C LYS A 170 2.96 13.26 -2.20
N GLU A 171 2.39 14.14 -1.38
CA GLU A 171 3.09 14.69 -0.21
C GLU A 171 3.46 13.61 0.81
N LEU A 172 2.57 12.63 1.04
CA LEU A 172 2.84 11.52 1.95
C LEU A 172 3.95 10.60 1.43
N ALA A 173 4.00 10.36 0.12
CA ALA A 173 4.98 9.49 -0.52
C ALA A 173 6.35 10.16 -0.72
N ALA A 174 6.41 11.50 -0.72
CA ALA A 174 7.65 12.26 -0.97
C ALA A 174 8.76 11.95 0.05
N ASP A 175 8.39 11.54 1.26
CA ASP A 175 9.34 11.18 2.31
C ASP A 175 9.99 9.79 2.08
N PHE A 176 9.51 9.02 1.10
CA PHE A 176 9.97 7.66 0.80
C PHE A 176 10.47 7.57 -0.66
N PRO A 177 11.68 8.08 -0.95
CA PRO A 177 12.25 8.07 -2.31
C PRO A 177 12.49 6.65 -2.81
N GLN A 178 12.41 6.46 -4.14
CA GLN A 178 12.58 5.19 -4.83
C GLN A 178 13.93 5.11 -5.56
#